data_847284eab1ca30c9306e657a11fdeafd
#
_entry.id   847284eab1ca30c9306e657a11fdeafd
#
_cell.length_a   1.000
_cell.length_b   1.000
_cell.length_c   1.000
_cell.angle_alpha   90.00
_cell.angle_beta   90.00
_cell.angle_gamma   90.00
#
_symmetry.space_group_name_H-M   'P 1'
#
loop_
_entity.id
_entity.type
_entity.pdbx_description
1 polymer ?
#
loop_
_entity_poly.entity_id
_entity_poly.type
_entity_poly.pdbx_seq_one_letter_code
_entity_poly.pdbx_strand_id
1 'polypeptide(L)'
;PYEGEHPWADVPRDQLRPEYKSVYQQCLKLYMDHMREKGWADKIVLYISDEPHFSHEHIRVQMKALCTMIQEVEPDMPIYSSSWRHCPDWNGAITVWGAGSYGCFPEEVLRERAAAGDRFWFTTDGQMCTDTPYCAIERLLPHYCFKYDVEAYEFWGINWLTYDPWK
;
A
#
# COMPACT_ATOMS: atom_id res chain seq x y z
N PRO A 1 11.62 -9.24 -18.05
CA PRO A 1 10.32 -9.56 -17.46
C PRO A 1 10.24 -11.06 -17.17
N TYR A 2 9.48 -11.43 -16.15
CA TYR A 2 9.22 -12.82 -15.82
C TYR A 2 8.19 -13.39 -16.79
N GLU A 3 8.58 -14.44 -17.51
CA GLU A 3 7.74 -15.12 -18.50
C GLU A 3 7.31 -16.52 -18.04
N GLY A 4 7.48 -16.82 -16.76
CA GLY A 4 7.16 -18.11 -16.17
C GLY A 4 5.69 -18.26 -15.79
N GLU A 5 5.38 -19.37 -15.16
CA GLU A 5 4.05 -19.68 -14.64
C GLU A 5 3.67 -18.75 -13.48
N HIS A 6 2.38 -18.76 -13.11
CA HIS A 6 1.87 -17.96 -11.99
C HIS A 6 2.75 -18.13 -10.72
N PRO A 7 3.03 -17.03 -9.98
CA PRO A 7 3.95 -17.05 -8.82
C PRO A 7 3.68 -18.10 -7.75
N TRP A 8 2.45 -18.59 -7.66
CA TRP A 8 2.02 -19.65 -6.75
C TRP A 8 1.60 -20.96 -7.43
N ALA A 9 1.94 -21.15 -8.72
CA ALA A 9 1.67 -22.44 -9.36
C ALA A 9 2.47 -23.55 -8.67
N ASP A 10 1.77 -24.62 -8.27
CA ASP A 10 2.32 -25.83 -7.68
C ASP A 10 3.13 -25.65 -6.36
N VAL A 11 2.95 -24.51 -5.69
CA VAL A 11 3.56 -24.26 -4.37
C VAL A 11 2.51 -23.84 -3.34
N PRO A 12 2.77 -24.04 -2.03
CA PRO A 12 1.93 -23.52 -0.96
C PRO A 12 1.75 -22.00 -1.03
N ARG A 13 0.64 -21.50 -0.52
CA ARG A 13 0.29 -20.06 -0.61
C ARG A 13 1.22 -19.13 0.20
N ASP A 14 1.92 -19.64 1.16
CA ASP A 14 2.94 -18.95 1.96
C ASP A 14 4.34 -18.96 1.30
N GLN A 15 4.47 -19.61 0.15
CA GLN A 15 5.71 -19.72 -0.59
C GLN A 15 5.52 -19.23 -2.03
N LEU A 16 6.47 -18.45 -2.51
CA LEU A 16 6.56 -18.08 -3.90
C LEU A 16 7.45 -19.08 -4.64
N ARG A 17 7.15 -19.32 -5.91
CA ARG A 17 8.06 -20.11 -6.76
C ARG A 17 9.47 -19.53 -6.72
N PRO A 18 10.51 -20.35 -6.53
CA PRO A 18 11.89 -19.86 -6.42
C PRO A 18 12.35 -19.02 -7.62
N GLU A 19 11.93 -19.38 -8.82
CA GLU A 19 12.26 -18.67 -10.05
C GLU A 19 11.66 -17.27 -10.06
N TYR A 20 10.39 -17.15 -9.70
CA TYR A 20 9.71 -15.87 -9.59
C TYR A 20 10.36 -14.99 -8.52
N LYS A 21 10.57 -15.55 -7.32
CA LYS A 21 11.21 -14.86 -6.20
C LYS A 21 12.59 -14.33 -6.60
N SER A 22 13.42 -15.17 -7.22
CA SER A 22 14.78 -14.81 -7.66
C SER A 22 14.78 -13.65 -8.66
N VAL A 23 13.93 -13.72 -9.68
CA VAL A 23 13.85 -12.66 -10.71
C VAL A 23 13.34 -11.36 -10.10
N TYR A 24 12.29 -11.43 -9.27
CA TYR A 24 11.74 -10.23 -8.63
C TYR A 24 12.77 -9.55 -7.73
N GLN A 25 13.48 -10.32 -6.89
CA GLN A 25 14.48 -9.79 -5.98
C GLN A 25 15.67 -9.15 -6.72
N GLN A 26 16.12 -9.76 -7.82
CA GLN A 26 17.17 -9.18 -8.66
C GLN A 26 16.72 -7.85 -9.29
N CYS A 27 15.50 -7.83 -9.85
CA CYS A 27 14.94 -6.60 -10.43
C CYS A 27 14.79 -5.50 -9.38
N LEU A 28 14.26 -5.83 -8.21
CA LEU A 28 14.09 -4.87 -7.12
C LEU A 28 15.43 -4.30 -6.66
N LYS A 29 16.43 -5.17 -6.48
CA LYS A 29 17.77 -4.74 -6.09
C LYS A 29 18.38 -3.79 -7.11
N LEU A 30 18.36 -4.12 -8.40
CA LEU A 30 18.87 -3.27 -9.46
C LEU A 30 18.14 -1.92 -9.53
N TYR A 31 16.82 -1.94 -9.36
CA TYR A 31 16.00 -0.73 -9.29
C TYR A 31 16.42 0.15 -8.11
N MET A 32 16.53 -0.42 -6.91
CA MET A 32 16.87 0.35 -5.72
C MET A 32 18.31 0.84 -5.73
N ASP A 33 19.26 0.07 -6.28
CA ASP A 33 20.64 0.54 -6.50
C ASP A 33 20.65 1.77 -7.42
N HIS A 34 19.88 1.75 -8.50
CA HIS A 34 19.72 2.92 -9.37
C HIS A 34 19.07 4.11 -8.64
N MET A 35 18.02 3.87 -7.83
CA MET A 35 17.40 4.95 -7.05
C MET A 35 18.37 5.56 -6.04
N ARG A 36 19.25 4.75 -5.43
CA ARG A 36 20.30 5.24 -4.53
C ARG A 36 21.33 6.11 -5.28
N GLU A 37 21.74 5.70 -6.48
CA GLU A 37 22.63 6.52 -7.33
C GLU A 37 22.02 7.90 -7.66
N LYS A 38 20.72 7.97 -7.85
CA LYS A 38 20.00 9.23 -8.13
C LYS A 38 19.67 10.04 -6.88
N GLY A 39 19.89 9.51 -5.68
CA GLY A 39 19.44 10.16 -4.44
C GLY A 39 17.92 10.19 -4.29
N TRP A 40 17.21 9.17 -4.80
CA TRP A 40 15.75 9.08 -4.78
C TRP A 40 15.22 7.91 -3.97
N ALA A 41 16.08 7.10 -3.40
CA ALA A 41 15.68 5.89 -2.67
C ALA A 41 14.72 6.18 -1.51
N ASP A 42 14.91 7.31 -0.83
CA ASP A 42 14.05 7.80 0.26
C ASP A 42 12.64 8.25 -0.17
N LYS A 43 12.42 8.36 -1.48
CA LYS A 43 11.14 8.76 -2.08
C LYS A 43 10.32 7.58 -2.58
N ILE A 44 10.84 6.36 -2.45
CA ILE A 44 10.19 5.16 -2.96
C ILE A 44 9.35 4.51 -1.87
N VAL A 45 8.10 4.23 -2.22
CA VAL A 45 7.18 3.39 -1.45
C VAL A 45 6.63 2.35 -2.41
N LEU A 46 6.70 1.07 -2.06
CA LEU A 46 6.13 0.01 -2.89
C LEU A 46 4.64 -0.16 -2.60
N TYR A 47 3.83 0.05 -3.63
CA TYR A 47 2.40 -0.25 -3.60
C TYR A 47 2.20 -1.74 -3.93
N ILE A 48 1.89 -2.54 -2.90
CA ILE A 48 1.88 -3.99 -3.03
C ILE A 48 0.53 -4.56 -3.48
N SER A 49 -0.55 -3.96 -3.06
CA SER A 49 -1.90 -4.41 -3.40
C SER A 49 -2.93 -3.33 -3.17
N ASP A 50 -3.90 -3.28 -4.08
CA ASP A 50 -5.09 -2.46 -4.01
C ASP A 50 -6.23 -3.25 -3.36
N GLU A 51 -6.84 -2.68 -2.32
CA GLU A 51 -8.00 -3.20 -1.59
C GLU A 51 -7.98 -4.74 -1.35
N PRO A 52 -6.92 -5.30 -0.76
CA PRO A 52 -6.81 -6.74 -0.61
C PRO A 52 -7.91 -7.28 0.30
N HIS A 53 -8.64 -8.28 -0.19
CA HIS A 53 -9.73 -8.93 0.56
C HIS A 53 -9.19 -9.86 1.65
N PHE A 54 -8.71 -9.28 2.74
CA PHE A 54 -8.08 -10.02 3.84
C PHE A 54 -9.05 -10.92 4.66
N SER A 55 -10.34 -10.89 4.38
CA SER A 55 -11.29 -11.92 4.87
C SER A 55 -10.96 -13.32 4.35
N HIS A 56 -10.27 -13.40 3.20
CA HIS A 56 -9.79 -14.65 2.64
C HIS A 56 -8.40 -14.99 3.16
N GLU A 57 -8.25 -16.14 3.80
CA GLU A 57 -6.98 -16.61 4.38
C GLU A 57 -5.84 -16.64 3.36
N HIS A 58 -6.12 -17.13 2.15
CA HIS A 58 -5.08 -17.20 1.11
C HIS A 58 -4.54 -15.83 0.72
N ILE A 59 -5.37 -14.76 0.75
CA ILE A 59 -4.91 -13.40 0.48
C ILE A 59 -3.99 -12.90 1.60
N ARG A 60 -4.35 -13.17 2.88
CA ARG A 60 -3.49 -12.79 4.00
C ARG A 60 -2.11 -13.44 3.90
N VAL A 61 -2.10 -14.74 3.60
CA VAL A 61 -0.86 -15.52 3.50
C VAL A 61 0.00 -15.06 2.31
N GLN A 62 -0.61 -14.88 1.14
CA GLN A 62 0.09 -14.43 -0.07
C GLN A 62 0.69 -13.03 0.08
N MET A 63 -0.07 -12.09 0.65
CA MET A 63 0.43 -10.75 0.93
C MET A 63 1.67 -10.78 1.84
N LYS A 64 1.62 -11.57 2.91
CA LYS A 64 2.75 -11.73 3.81
C LYS A 64 3.97 -12.31 3.09
N ALA A 65 3.78 -13.32 2.25
CA ALA A 65 4.86 -13.93 1.47
C ALA A 65 5.51 -12.92 0.51
N LEU A 66 4.72 -12.08 -0.18
CA LEU A 66 5.24 -11.02 -1.04
C LEU A 66 6.05 -9.98 -0.26
N CYS A 67 5.53 -9.50 0.86
CA CYS A 67 6.24 -8.53 1.69
C CYS A 67 7.55 -9.12 2.24
N THR A 68 7.53 -10.37 2.70
CA THR A 68 8.73 -11.07 3.17
C THR A 68 9.79 -11.17 2.07
N MET A 69 9.38 -11.55 0.86
CA MET A 69 10.29 -11.61 -0.29
C MET A 69 10.98 -10.27 -0.58
N ILE A 70 10.25 -9.16 -0.44
CA ILE A 70 10.79 -7.81 -0.61
C ILE A 70 11.77 -7.48 0.52
N GLN A 71 11.36 -7.70 1.76
CA GLN A 71 12.15 -7.37 2.96
C GLN A 71 13.43 -8.21 3.09
N GLU A 72 13.50 -9.39 2.48
CA GLU A 72 14.75 -10.17 2.43
C GLU A 72 15.90 -9.48 1.70
N VAL A 73 15.60 -8.60 0.75
CA VAL A 73 16.63 -7.88 -0.06
C VAL A 73 16.61 -6.38 0.20
N GLU A 74 15.51 -5.82 0.64
CA GLU A 74 15.33 -4.42 1.01
C GLU A 74 14.58 -4.33 2.35
N PRO A 75 15.27 -4.57 3.49
CA PRO A 75 14.63 -4.69 4.80
C PRO A 75 13.86 -3.44 5.24
N ASP A 76 14.34 -2.28 4.84
CA ASP A 76 13.76 -0.98 5.22
C ASP A 76 12.80 -0.43 4.16
N MET A 77 12.43 -1.23 3.15
CA MET A 77 11.52 -0.80 2.10
C MET A 77 10.13 -0.46 2.68
N PRO A 78 9.65 0.77 2.51
CA PRO A 78 8.28 1.09 2.85
C PRO A 78 7.32 0.35 1.92
N ILE A 79 6.44 -0.47 2.48
CA ILE A 79 5.44 -1.26 1.73
C ILE A 79 4.06 -0.75 2.08
N TYR A 80 3.36 -0.24 1.07
CA TYR A 80 2.03 0.33 1.16
C TYR A 80 0.95 -0.61 0.62
N SER A 81 -0.19 -0.61 1.28
CA SER A 81 -1.42 -1.20 0.76
C SER A 81 -2.63 -0.34 1.14
N SER A 82 -3.53 -0.11 0.20
CA SER A 82 -4.85 0.51 0.43
C SER A 82 -5.80 -0.49 1.08
N SER A 83 -5.44 -0.98 2.27
CA SER A 83 -6.17 -2.05 2.94
C SER A 83 -7.49 -1.62 3.58
N TRP A 84 -7.72 -0.32 3.74
CA TRP A 84 -8.89 0.31 4.39
C TRP A 84 -9.06 -0.05 5.85
N ARG A 85 -8.64 -1.24 6.26
CA ARG A 85 -8.75 -1.77 7.62
C ARG A 85 -7.45 -2.43 8.05
N HIS A 86 -7.24 -2.47 9.33
CA HIS A 86 -6.13 -3.20 9.90
C HIS A 86 -6.31 -4.72 9.78
N CYS A 87 -5.27 -5.38 9.33
CA CYS A 87 -5.15 -6.84 9.33
C CYS A 87 -3.94 -7.23 10.20
N PRO A 88 -4.15 -7.79 11.40
CA PRO A 88 -3.06 -8.12 12.32
C PRO A 88 -2.02 -9.09 11.73
N ASP A 89 -2.44 -9.97 10.80
CA ASP A 89 -1.53 -10.92 10.15
C ASP A 89 -0.43 -10.22 9.33
N TRP A 90 -0.64 -8.95 8.96
CA TRP A 90 0.31 -8.16 8.18
C TRP A 90 1.16 -7.20 9.01
N ASN A 91 1.07 -7.25 10.34
CA ASN A 91 1.94 -6.47 11.21
C ASN A 91 3.42 -6.81 10.93
N GLY A 92 4.23 -5.76 10.68
CA GLY A 92 5.63 -5.91 10.27
C GLY A 92 5.85 -6.28 8.80
N ALA A 93 4.80 -6.69 8.07
CA ALA A 93 4.86 -6.91 6.61
C ALA A 93 4.46 -5.63 5.84
N ILE A 94 3.29 -5.06 6.17
CA ILE A 94 2.89 -3.72 5.73
C ILE A 94 3.46 -2.70 6.71
N THR A 95 4.12 -1.68 6.19
CA THR A 95 4.74 -0.61 7.00
C THR A 95 4.13 0.76 6.72
N VAL A 96 3.36 0.87 5.65
CA VAL A 96 2.57 2.07 5.30
C VAL A 96 1.13 1.62 5.03
N TRP A 97 0.21 2.00 5.92
CA TRP A 97 -1.17 1.57 5.85
C TRP A 97 -2.06 2.61 5.17
N GLY A 98 -2.80 2.19 4.16
CA GLY A 98 -3.86 3.00 3.56
C GLY A 98 -5.11 2.94 4.43
N ALA A 99 -5.29 3.91 5.30
CA ALA A 99 -6.46 4.00 6.16
C ALA A 99 -7.62 4.66 5.41
N GLY A 100 -8.76 3.97 5.33
CA GLY A 100 -9.96 4.48 4.68
C GLY A 100 -10.60 5.63 5.45
N SER A 101 -11.35 6.47 4.75
CA SER A 101 -12.00 7.69 5.27
C SER A 101 -13.14 7.45 6.26
N TYR A 102 -13.60 6.22 6.42
CA TYR A 102 -14.81 5.90 7.20
C TYR A 102 -14.55 5.24 8.55
N GLY A 103 -13.43 5.54 9.21
CA GLY A 103 -13.13 5.00 10.53
C GLY A 103 -12.88 3.49 10.55
N CYS A 104 -12.40 2.95 9.43
CA CYS A 104 -12.04 1.53 9.30
C CYS A 104 -10.78 1.16 10.08
N PHE A 105 -10.04 2.15 10.55
CA PHE A 105 -8.92 1.99 11.48
C PHE A 105 -9.30 2.62 12.82
N PRO A 106 -9.52 1.83 13.88
CA PRO A 106 -9.72 2.36 15.22
C PRO A 106 -8.52 3.21 15.67
N GLU A 107 -8.78 4.28 16.41
CA GLU A 107 -7.73 5.22 16.85
C GLU A 107 -6.65 4.53 17.72
N GLU A 108 -7.05 3.57 18.54
CA GLU A 108 -6.12 2.77 19.33
C GLU A 108 -5.15 1.95 18.47
N VAL A 109 -5.63 1.42 17.34
CA VAL A 109 -4.78 0.67 16.39
C VAL A 109 -3.82 1.61 15.68
N LEU A 110 -4.27 2.80 15.27
CA LEU A 110 -3.39 3.83 14.70
C LEU A 110 -2.24 4.16 15.65
N ARG A 111 -2.56 4.39 16.92
CA ARG A 111 -1.54 4.70 17.96
C ARG A 111 -0.59 3.53 18.19
N GLU A 112 -1.11 2.32 18.31
CA GLU A 112 -0.29 1.10 18.51
C GLU A 112 0.68 0.90 17.35
N ARG A 113 0.18 0.99 16.11
CA ARG A 113 1.00 0.76 14.91
C ARG A 113 2.00 1.90 14.68
N ALA A 114 1.62 3.15 14.94
CA ALA A 114 2.55 4.28 14.91
C ALA A 114 3.68 4.12 15.93
N ALA A 115 3.36 3.66 17.15
CA ALA A 115 4.37 3.35 18.17
C ALA A 115 5.31 2.20 17.76
N ALA A 116 4.84 1.29 16.89
CA ALA A 116 5.66 0.22 16.30
C ALA A 116 6.49 0.69 15.09
N GLY A 117 6.36 1.94 14.66
CA GLY A 117 7.09 2.52 13.54
C GLY A 117 6.35 2.49 12.20
N ASP A 118 5.10 2.06 12.18
CA ASP A 118 4.30 2.10 10.95
C ASP A 118 3.85 3.53 10.62
N ARG A 119 3.66 3.77 9.34
CA ARG A 119 3.20 5.02 8.75
C ARG A 119 1.76 4.87 8.25
N PHE A 120 1.06 6.00 8.15
CA PHE A 120 -0.32 6.00 7.68
C PHE A 120 -0.51 7.02 6.57
N TRP A 121 -1.28 6.60 5.57
CA TRP A 121 -1.81 7.48 4.54
C TRP A 121 -3.34 7.37 4.56
N PHE A 122 -4.03 8.50 4.45
CA PHE A 122 -5.45 8.45 4.20
C PHE A 122 -5.70 8.14 2.74
N THR A 123 -6.58 7.17 2.52
CA THR A 123 -7.07 6.84 1.17
C THR A 123 -8.56 7.14 1.10
N THR A 124 -9.02 7.57 -0.07
CA THR A 124 -10.41 7.93 -0.29
C THR A 124 -11.08 6.99 -1.27
N ASP A 125 -12.38 6.85 -1.11
CA ASP A 125 -13.18 6.12 -2.08
C ASP A 125 -13.59 6.98 -3.29
N GLY A 126 -14.20 6.34 -4.28
CA GLY A 126 -14.57 6.96 -5.54
C GLY A 126 -15.72 7.99 -5.47
N GLN A 127 -16.20 8.35 -4.29
CA GLN A 127 -17.20 9.40 -4.13
C GLN A 127 -16.59 10.81 -4.17
N MET A 128 -15.28 10.89 -4.10
CA MET A 128 -14.53 12.13 -4.15
C MET A 128 -13.96 12.38 -5.54
N CYS A 129 -14.85 12.70 -6.47
CA CYS A 129 -14.45 13.07 -7.82
C CYS A 129 -14.20 14.56 -7.92
N THR A 130 -13.22 14.95 -8.74
CA THR A 130 -12.79 16.35 -8.89
C THR A 130 -13.87 17.27 -9.46
N ASP A 131 -14.87 16.69 -10.13
CA ASP A 131 -15.99 17.40 -10.75
C ASP A 131 -17.27 17.40 -9.92
N THR A 132 -17.26 16.81 -8.71
CA THR A 132 -18.42 16.89 -7.83
C THR A 132 -18.55 18.29 -7.22
N PRO A 133 -19.77 18.84 -7.13
CA PRO A 133 -19.97 20.15 -6.50
C PRO A 133 -19.72 20.13 -4.98
N TYR A 134 -19.56 18.97 -4.40
CA TYR A 134 -19.39 18.80 -2.96
C TYR A 134 -17.95 18.39 -2.62
N CYS A 135 -17.08 19.38 -2.49
CA CYS A 135 -15.65 19.17 -2.16
C CYS A 135 -15.32 19.44 -0.68
N ALA A 136 -16.23 19.12 0.24
CA ALA A 136 -15.98 19.38 1.66
C ALA A 136 -14.90 18.46 2.22
N ILE A 137 -14.82 17.22 1.75
CA ILE A 137 -13.86 16.24 2.25
C ILE A 137 -12.44 16.59 1.82
N GLU A 138 -12.23 16.97 0.55
CA GLU A 138 -10.93 17.39 0.04
C GLU A 138 -10.37 18.60 0.79
N ARG A 139 -11.24 19.52 1.19
CA ARG A 139 -10.84 20.67 2.01
C ARG A 139 -10.46 20.27 3.43
N LEU A 140 -11.08 19.22 3.97
CA LEU A 140 -10.86 18.78 5.34
C LEU A 140 -9.68 17.79 5.46
N LEU A 141 -9.30 17.10 4.39
CA LEU A 141 -8.24 16.08 4.40
C LEU A 141 -6.91 16.56 4.97
N PRO A 142 -6.38 17.73 4.60
CA PRO A 142 -5.15 18.24 5.21
C PRO A 142 -5.29 18.43 6.72
N HIS A 143 -6.47 18.83 7.20
CA HIS A 143 -6.75 18.98 8.63
C HIS A 143 -6.84 17.63 9.34
N TYR A 144 -7.39 16.62 8.69
CA TYR A 144 -7.40 15.25 9.22
C TYR A 144 -5.98 14.68 9.28
N CYS A 145 -5.19 14.84 8.21
CA CYS A 145 -3.79 14.44 8.21
C CYS A 145 -3.03 15.08 9.38
N PHE A 146 -3.19 16.37 9.57
CA PHE A 146 -2.57 17.10 10.68
C PHE A 146 -3.06 16.60 12.05
N LYS A 147 -4.37 16.40 12.21
CA LYS A 147 -4.97 15.97 13.49
C LYS A 147 -4.49 14.59 13.93
N TYR A 148 -4.32 13.67 12.99
CA TYR A 148 -3.99 12.28 13.28
C TYR A 148 -2.52 11.95 12.98
N ASP A 149 -1.69 12.95 12.70
CA ASP A 149 -0.27 12.79 12.34
C ASP A 149 -0.06 11.81 11.20
N VAL A 150 -0.87 11.96 10.15
CA VAL A 150 -0.85 11.12 8.96
C VAL A 150 -0.03 11.82 7.87
N GLU A 151 0.95 11.13 7.31
CA GLU A 151 1.95 11.72 6.43
C GLU A 151 1.43 12.12 5.06
N ALA A 152 0.45 11.41 4.55
CA ALA A 152 -0.02 11.61 3.19
C ALA A 152 -1.51 11.31 3.05
N TYR A 153 -2.03 11.82 1.96
CA TYR A 153 -3.34 11.55 1.42
C TYR A 153 -3.17 10.94 0.03
N GLU A 154 -3.77 9.77 -0.17
CA GLU A 154 -3.77 9.10 -1.46
C GLU A 154 -5.14 9.27 -2.11
N PHE A 155 -5.13 9.79 -3.34
CA PHE A 155 -6.32 9.94 -4.17
C PHE A 155 -6.11 9.20 -5.49
N TRP A 156 -6.91 8.18 -5.72
CA TRP A 156 -6.72 7.24 -6.81
C TRP A 156 -7.00 7.78 -8.22
N GLY A 157 -7.72 8.89 -8.34
CA GLY A 157 -8.14 9.35 -9.65
C GLY A 157 -8.26 10.86 -9.80
N ILE A 158 -7.15 11.56 -10.10
CA ILE A 158 -7.17 13.01 -10.37
C ILE A 158 -8.09 13.35 -11.55
N ASN A 159 -8.15 12.48 -12.55
CA ASN A 159 -8.95 12.67 -13.77
C ASN A 159 -10.26 11.88 -13.77
N TRP A 160 -10.68 11.38 -12.62
CA TRP A 160 -11.96 10.70 -12.52
C TRP A 160 -13.08 11.73 -12.45
N LEU A 161 -13.86 11.79 -13.53
CA LEU A 161 -14.95 12.73 -13.69
C LEU A 161 -16.27 11.97 -13.65
N THR A 162 -17.13 12.30 -12.69
CA THR A 162 -18.47 11.71 -12.56
C THR A 162 -19.45 12.35 -13.54
N TYR A 163 -19.26 13.66 -13.79
CA TYR A 163 -20.04 14.41 -14.75
C TYR A 163 -19.16 14.76 -15.94
N ASP A 164 -19.79 14.96 -17.09
CA ASP A 164 -19.09 15.44 -18.28
C ASP A 164 -18.75 16.91 -18.09
N PRO A 165 -17.48 17.27 -17.83
CA PRO A 165 -17.10 18.66 -17.56
C PRO A 165 -17.16 19.56 -18.79
N TRP A 166 -17.47 18.95 -19.96
CA TRP A 166 -17.54 19.64 -21.25
C TRP A 166 -18.98 19.88 -21.73
N LYS A 167 -19.96 19.50 -20.94
CA LYS A 167 -21.37 19.81 -21.12
C LYS A 167 -21.83 20.80 -20.08
#